data_c396110c1849d235d0e082d8f322e79b
#
_entry.id   c396110c1849d235d0e082d8f322e79b
#
_cell.length_a   1.000
_cell.length_b   1.000
_cell.length_c   1.000
_cell.angle_alpha   90.00
_cell.angle_beta   90.00
_cell.angle_gamma   90.00
#
_symmetry.space_group_name_H-M   'P 1'
#
loop_
_entity.id
_entity.type
_entity.pdbx_description
1 polymer ?
#
loop_
_entity_poly.entity_id
_entity_poly.type
_entity_poly.pdbx_seq_one_letter_code
_entity_poly.pdbx_strand_id
1 'polypeptide(L)'
;MNQLHIVVLDRDTLVNRPFDFDFPHTLSSYGTTEAHETLARIRGADIVITNKVVISAQAFAENPQLKLVAVTATGVNNVDVEAAKQNGTAVCNIRAYGNESVAEHAFMMMITLMRNLPAYQRDVAAGLWENSPFFCHLGAPMRDLNGKTLAIFGRGNIGKTLAAYAQAFKMNVVFAEHKHAQSVRDGYVSFDEAIRSADVVSLNCPLTPQTANMIGEAELQQMKPGAILINCGRGGLVDEAALVAALKYGQIGGAGFDVLTQEPPRDGNPLLKARLPNLIVTPHIAWASQEAANRLFDILLDNINHFVAGNPQNLV
;
A
#
# COMPACT_ATOMS: atom_id res chain seq x y z
N MET A 1 -37.95 11.61 -6.54
CA MET A 1 -37.04 10.47 -6.36
C MET A 1 -37.25 9.89 -4.98
N ASN A 2 -37.33 8.56 -4.84
CA ASN A 2 -37.38 7.95 -3.51
C ASN A 2 -36.07 8.25 -2.77
N GLN A 3 -36.15 8.48 -1.46
CA GLN A 3 -35.00 8.69 -0.60
C GLN A 3 -34.16 7.39 -0.57
N LEU A 4 -32.86 7.46 -0.90
CA LEU A 4 -31.94 6.30 -0.87
C LEU A 4 -31.37 6.08 0.52
N HIS A 5 -31.26 4.82 0.94
CA HIS A 5 -30.60 4.46 2.18
C HIS A 5 -29.15 4.08 1.95
N ILE A 6 -28.23 4.85 2.55
CA ILE A 6 -26.78 4.66 2.49
C ILE A 6 -26.29 4.12 3.82
N VAL A 7 -25.46 3.07 3.76
CA VAL A 7 -24.82 2.47 4.94
C VAL A 7 -23.31 2.58 4.83
N VAL A 8 -22.66 3.18 5.85
CA VAL A 8 -21.20 3.24 5.98
C VAL A 8 -20.75 2.24 7.04
N LEU A 9 -19.94 1.28 6.68
CA LEU A 9 -19.58 0.15 7.56
C LEU A 9 -18.33 0.37 8.42
N ASP A 10 -17.40 1.21 7.99
CA ASP A 10 -16.10 1.43 8.63
C ASP A 10 -15.68 2.92 8.56
N ARG A 11 -16.57 3.76 9.09
CA ARG A 11 -16.47 5.23 9.06
C ARG A 11 -15.15 5.76 9.65
N ASP A 12 -14.63 5.09 10.69
CA ASP A 12 -13.40 5.50 11.37
C ASP A 12 -12.14 5.38 10.50
N THR A 13 -12.25 4.74 9.33
CA THR A 13 -11.17 4.68 8.33
C THR A 13 -11.15 5.87 7.38
N LEU A 14 -12.12 6.79 7.49
CA LEU A 14 -12.28 7.95 6.61
C LEU A 14 -12.01 9.25 7.36
N VAL A 15 -11.67 10.30 6.61
CA VAL A 15 -11.56 11.66 7.18
C VAL A 15 -12.87 12.11 7.82
N ASN A 16 -12.77 12.89 8.88
CA ASN A 16 -13.94 13.40 9.59
C ASN A 16 -14.57 14.60 8.83
N ARG A 17 -15.29 14.28 7.74
CA ARG A 17 -16.03 15.23 6.92
C ARG A 17 -17.48 14.75 6.76
N PRO A 18 -18.46 15.64 6.60
CA PRO A 18 -19.85 15.25 6.31
C PRO A 18 -19.95 14.56 4.95
N PHE A 19 -20.87 13.60 4.82
CA PHE A 19 -21.30 13.06 3.54
C PHE A 19 -22.33 13.99 2.92
N ASP A 20 -21.90 14.83 2.00
CA ASP A 20 -22.76 15.80 1.30
C ASP A 20 -23.07 15.28 -0.10
N PHE A 21 -24.18 14.54 -0.21
CA PHE A 21 -24.64 13.97 -1.49
C PHE A 21 -25.71 14.86 -2.13
N ASP A 22 -25.68 14.93 -3.47
CA ASP A 22 -26.55 15.81 -4.28
C ASP A 22 -28.00 15.30 -4.41
N PHE A 23 -28.41 14.32 -3.62
CA PHE A 23 -29.73 13.69 -3.69
C PHE A 23 -30.32 13.39 -2.31
N PRO A 24 -31.66 13.26 -2.17
CA PRO A 24 -32.30 12.89 -0.92
C PRO A 24 -31.87 11.50 -0.47
N HIS A 25 -31.34 11.41 0.77
CA HIS A 25 -30.86 10.16 1.34
C HIS A 25 -31.09 10.08 2.85
N THR A 26 -31.02 8.85 3.37
CA THR A 26 -30.80 8.57 4.79
C THR A 26 -29.43 7.93 4.95
N LEU A 27 -28.73 8.21 6.05
CA LEU A 27 -27.39 7.71 6.31
C LEU A 27 -27.35 6.94 7.63
N SER A 28 -26.98 5.66 7.55
CA SER A 28 -26.58 4.85 8.71
C SER A 28 -25.07 4.70 8.71
N SER A 29 -24.39 5.12 9.78
CA SER A 29 -22.94 5.16 9.82
C SER A 29 -22.41 4.42 11.05
N TYR A 30 -21.50 3.47 10.83
CA TYR A 30 -20.85 2.67 11.86
C TYR A 30 -19.35 2.96 11.83
N GLY A 31 -18.75 3.21 13.01
CA GLY A 31 -17.30 3.45 13.13
C GLY A 31 -16.49 2.26 12.67
N THR A 32 -16.85 1.07 13.18
CA THR A 32 -16.29 -0.23 12.79
C THR A 32 -17.42 -1.24 12.62
N THR A 33 -17.23 -2.30 11.82
CA THR A 33 -18.20 -3.39 11.64
C THR A 33 -17.49 -4.73 11.69
N GLU A 34 -17.89 -5.58 12.64
CA GLU A 34 -17.42 -6.95 12.72
C GLU A 34 -18.11 -7.84 11.68
N ALA A 35 -17.46 -8.95 11.28
CA ALA A 35 -17.96 -9.82 10.22
C ALA A 35 -19.39 -10.33 10.48
N HIS A 36 -19.74 -10.64 11.72
CA HIS A 36 -21.06 -11.14 12.08
C HIS A 36 -22.17 -10.07 12.07
N GLU A 37 -21.82 -8.78 12.06
CA GLU A 37 -22.75 -7.65 12.05
C GLU A 37 -23.09 -7.21 10.61
N THR A 38 -22.25 -7.54 9.63
CA THR A 38 -22.35 -7.00 8.27
C THR A 38 -23.74 -7.19 7.66
N LEU A 39 -24.28 -8.41 7.68
CA LEU A 39 -25.58 -8.70 7.09
C LEU A 39 -26.74 -7.92 7.72
N ALA A 40 -26.71 -7.78 9.05
CA ALA A 40 -27.73 -7.03 9.77
C ALA A 40 -27.67 -5.52 9.45
N ARG A 41 -26.45 -4.97 9.33
CA ARG A 41 -26.22 -3.54 9.09
C ARG A 41 -26.59 -3.09 7.69
N ILE A 42 -26.34 -3.93 6.67
CA ILE A 42 -26.64 -3.58 5.26
C ILE A 42 -28.07 -3.90 4.85
N ARG A 43 -28.87 -4.51 5.73
CA ARG A 43 -30.24 -4.87 5.42
C ARG A 43 -31.06 -3.66 4.98
N GLY A 44 -31.63 -3.74 3.78
CA GLY A 44 -32.42 -2.66 3.20
C GLY A 44 -31.62 -1.46 2.67
N ALA A 45 -30.29 -1.55 2.61
CA ALA A 45 -29.46 -0.51 2.00
C ALA A 45 -29.61 -0.48 0.47
N ASP A 46 -29.66 0.72 -0.09
CA ASP A 46 -29.51 0.95 -1.53
C ASP A 46 -28.04 1.08 -1.92
N ILE A 47 -27.22 1.69 -1.04
CA ILE A 47 -25.80 1.94 -1.26
C ILE A 47 -25.02 1.53 0.01
N VAL A 48 -23.94 0.79 -0.16
CA VAL A 48 -23.01 0.43 0.92
C VAL A 48 -21.65 1.06 0.64
N ILE A 49 -21.11 1.76 1.63
CA ILE A 49 -19.74 2.30 1.62
C ILE A 49 -18.90 1.45 2.55
N THR A 50 -17.78 0.93 2.05
CA THR A 50 -16.84 0.10 2.84
C THR A 50 -15.40 0.32 2.42
N ASN A 51 -14.47 0.24 3.37
CA ASN A 51 -13.02 0.19 3.09
C ASN A 51 -12.52 -1.27 3.10
N LYS A 52 -12.78 -1.99 4.21
CA LYS A 52 -12.22 -3.32 4.43
C LYS A 52 -13.24 -4.35 4.92
N VAL A 53 -14.46 -3.94 5.27
CA VAL A 53 -15.50 -4.90 5.66
C VAL A 53 -15.85 -5.78 4.46
N VAL A 54 -15.92 -7.09 4.69
CA VAL A 54 -16.17 -8.07 3.64
C VAL A 54 -17.65 -8.04 3.22
N ILE A 55 -17.89 -7.88 1.93
CA ILE A 55 -19.22 -8.02 1.31
C ILE A 55 -19.22 -9.34 0.51
N SER A 56 -19.75 -10.37 1.12
CA SER A 56 -19.77 -11.73 0.58
C SER A 56 -20.92 -11.98 -0.40
N ALA A 57 -20.91 -13.12 -1.11
CA ALA A 57 -22.04 -13.56 -1.93
C ALA A 57 -23.36 -13.63 -1.15
N GLN A 58 -23.32 -14.06 0.13
CA GLN A 58 -24.50 -14.07 0.99
C GLN A 58 -25.06 -12.65 1.20
N ALA A 59 -24.18 -11.66 1.34
CA ALA A 59 -24.60 -10.26 1.53
C ALA A 59 -25.43 -9.75 0.34
N PHE A 60 -25.06 -10.12 -0.88
CA PHE A 60 -25.81 -9.79 -2.09
C PHE A 60 -27.11 -10.58 -2.19
N ALA A 61 -27.09 -11.89 -1.92
CA ALA A 61 -28.28 -12.72 -1.97
C ALA A 61 -29.39 -12.29 -1.00
N GLU A 62 -29.01 -11.79 0.20
CA GLU A 62 -29.96 -11.29 1.21
C GLU A 62 -30.38 -9.83 0.97
N ASN A 63 -29.72 -9.11 0.06
CA ASN A 63 -30.00 -7.71 -0.25
C ASN A 63 -30.18 -7.47 -1.76
N PRO A 64 -31.25 -8.05 -2.39
CA PRO A 64 -31.48 -7.92 -3.83
C PRO A 64 -31.76 -6.49 -4.29
N GLN A 65 -32.10 -5.57 -3.37
CA GLN A 65 -32.32 -4.14 -3.65
C GLN A 65 -31.02 -3.31 -3.66
N LEU A 66 -29.86 -3.89 -3.24
CA LEU A 66 -28.59 -3.18 -3.17
C LEU A 66 -28.11 -2.78 -4.59
N LYS A 67 -27.93 -1.50 -4.80
CA LYS A 67 -27.61 -0.91 -6.11
C LYS A 67 -26.13 -0.66 -6.32
N LEU A 68 -25.42 -0.27 -5.24
CA LEU A 68 -24.03 0.12 -5.30
C LEU A 68 -23.26 -0.31 -4.05
N VAL A 69 -22.06 -0.86 -4.25
CA VAL A 69 -21.03 -0.94 -3.23
C VAL A 69 -19.88 -0.01 -3.62
N ALA A 70 -19.66 1.04 -2.84
CA ALA A 70 -18.58 2.00 -3.03
C ALA A 70 -17.41 1.64 -2.08
N VAL A 71 -16.33 1.12 -2.66
CA VAL A 71 -15.13 0.72 -1.90
C VAL A 71 -14.19 1.91 -1.78
N THR A 72 -13.87 2.32 -0.55
CA THR A 72 -12.99 3.46 -0.26
C THR A 72 -11.51 3.08 -0.31
N ALA A 73 -11.14 2.30 -1.31
CA ALA A 73 -9.78 1.85 -1.60
C ALA A 73 -9.62 1.58 -3.09
N THR A 74 -8.37 1.43 -3.55
CA THR A 74 -8.10 0.98 -4.93
C THR A 74 -8.37 -0.52 -5.10
N GLY A 75 -7.98 -1.35 -4.12
CA GLY A 75 -8.25 -2.79 -4.14
C GLY A 75 -9.66 -3.11 -3.65
N VAL A 76 -10.31 -4.08 -4.29
CA VAL A 76 -11.69 -4.53 -4.00
C VAL A 76 -11.76 -5.98 -3.51
N ASN A 77 -10.68 -6.51 -2.99
CA ASN A 77 -10.57 -7.92 -2.57
C ASN A 77 -11.54 -8.31 -1.44
N ASN A 78 -12.12 -7.35 -0.76
CA ASN A 78 -13.13 -7.52 0.28
C ASN A 78 -14.57 -7.60 -0.27
N VAL A 79 -14.77 -7.49 -1.59
CA VAL A 79 -16.09 -7.58 -2.24
C VAL A 79 -16.12 -8.75 -3.20
N ASP A 80 -17.13 -9.60 -3.10
CA ASP A 80 -17.41 -10.62 -4.10
C ASP A 80 -18.03 -9.98 -5.35
N VAL A 81 -17.16 -9.57 -6.28
CA VAL A 81 -17.54 -8.82 -7.49
C VAL A 81 -18.42 -9.66 -8.41
N GLU A 82 -18.19 -10.97 -8.48
CA GLU A 82 -19.01 -11.87 -9.31
C GLU A 82 -20.43 -12.01 -8.76
N ALA A 83 -20.56 -12.17 -7.45
CA ALA A 83 -21.87 -12.17 -6.81
C ALA A 83 -22.59 -10.81 -6.93
N ALA A 84 -21.86 -9.71 -6.81
CA ALA A 84 -22.39 -8.36 -7.04
C ALA A 84 -22.99 -8.24 -8.45
N LYS A 85 -22.26 -8.68 -9.46
CA LYS A 85 -22.71 -8.68 -10.86
C LYS A 85 -23.97 -9.53 -11.08
N GLN A 86 -24.02 -10.73 -10.46
CA GLN A 86 -25.20 -11.61 -10.53
C GLN A 86 -26.42 -10.97 -9.86
N ASN A 87 -26.22 -10.18 -8.79
CA ASN A 87 -27.28 -9.43 -8.11
C ASN A 87 -27.71 -8.15 -8.86
N GLY A 88 -26.97 -7.74 -9.88
CA GLY A 88 -27.18 -6.45 -10.56
C GLY A 88 -26.66 -5.24 -9.75
N THR A 89 -25.82 -5.47 -8.75
CA THR A 89 -25.19 -4.43 -7.92
C THR A 89 -23.92 -3.94 -8.61
N ALA A 90 -23.81 -2.62 -8.81
CA ALA A 90 -22.56 -2.01 -9.24
C ALA A 90 -21.52 -2.00 -8.11
N VAL A 91 -20.25 -2.14 -8.48
CA VAL A 91 -19.12 -1.95 -7.55
C VAL A 91 -18.23 -0.86 -8.11
N CYS A 92 -17.92 0.17 -7.33
CA CYS A 92 -16.93 1.18 -7.71
C CYS A 92 -15.81 1.27 -6.66
N ASN A 93 -14.65 1.74 -7.10
CA ASN A 93 -13.47 1.91 -6.26
C ASN A 93 -12.87 3.32 -6.37
N ILE A 94 -11.84 3.60 -5.60
CA ILE A 94 -11.12 4.88 -5.65
C ILE A 94 -9.79 4.68 -6.38
N ARG A 95 -9.55 5.47 -7.43
CA ARG A 95 -8.33 5.38 -8.25
C ARG A 95 -7.49 6.64 -8.12
N ALA A 96 -6.18 6.47 -8.16
CA ALA A 96 -5.18 7.54 -8.27
C ALA A 96 -5.17 8.61 -7.15
N TYR A 97 -5.79 8.38 -6.00
CA TYR A 97 -5.87 9.34 -4.90
C TYR A 97 -4.57 9.48 -4.11
N GLY A 98 -3.78 8.42 -4.02
CA GLY A 98 -2.59 8.33 -3.14
C GLY A 98 -1.28 8.16 -3.88
N ASN A 99 -1.19 8.49 -5.17
CA ASN A 99 0.04 8.26 -5.96
C ASN A 99 1.25 8.96 -5.37
N GLU A 100 1.10 10.25 -5.03
CA GLU A 100 2.13 11.09 -4.42
C GLU A 100 2.44 10.59 -3.02
N SER A 101 1.43 10.40 -2.18
CA SER A 101 1.58 9.97 -0.78
C SER A 101 2.35 8.65 -0.67
N VAL A 102 1.99 7.64 -1.48
CA VAL A 102 2.69 6.34 -1.46
C VAL A 102 4.12 6.46 -2.00
N ALA A 103 4.33 7.25 -3.05
CA ALA A 103 5.67 7.47 -3.59
C ALA A 103 6.58 8.23 -2.61
N GLU A 104 6.05 9.25 -1.92
CA GLU A 104 6.75 10.00 -0.87
C GLU A 104 7.09 9.10 0.32
N HIS A 105 6.16 8.24 0.74
CA HIS A 105 6.37 7.29 1.83
C HIS A 105 7.47 6.27 1.49
N ALA A 106 7.45 5.71 0.28
CA ALA A 106 8.50 4.81 -0.20
C ALA A 106 9.86 5.53 -0.28
N PHE A 107 9.86 6.78 -0.76
CA PHE A 107 11.07 7.61 -0.85
C PHE A 107 11.61 7.97 0.54
N MET A 108 10.74 8.34 1.49
CA MET A 108 11.09 8.60 2.89
C MET A 108 11.75 7.36 3.53
N MET A 109 11.17 6.17 3.38
CA MET A 109 11.77 4.93 3.89
C MET A 109 13.16 4.68 3.27
N MET A 110 13.29 4.88 1.95
CA MET A 110 14.55 4.72 1.23
C MET A 110 15.64 5.65 1.78
N ILE A 111 15.39 6.95 1.86
CA ILE A 111 16.39 7.91 2.35
C ILE A 111 16.69 7.68 3.83
N THR A 112 15.72 7.35 4.64
CA THR A 112 15.89 7.04 6.07
C THR A 112 16.83 5.86 6.29
N LEU A 113 16.68 4.79 5.51
CA LEU A 113 17.55 3.61 5.56
C LEU A 113 18.94 3.89 4.98
N MET A 114 19.02 4.62 3.85
CA MET A 114 20.31 4.99 3.26
C MET A 114 21.15 5.89 4.19
N ARG A 115 20.50 6.76 4.98
CA ARG A 115 21.15 7.63 5.94
C ARG A 115 21.30 7.00 7.33
N ASN A 116 20.80 5.79 7.57
CA ASN A 116 20.78 5.11 8.88
C ASN A 116 20.18 5.98 10.00
N LEU A 117 19.19 6.82 9.68
CA LEU A 117 18.60 7.77 10.63
C LEU A 117 18.13 7.12 11.95
N PRO A 118 17.45 5.94 11.95
CA PRO A 118 17.02 5.30 13.19
C PRO A 118 18.19 4.91 14.10
N ALA A 119 19.35 4.54 13.55
CA ALA A 119 20.55 4.24 14.32
C ALA A 119 21.07 5.52 15.01
N TYR A 120 21.24 6.60 14.26
CA TYR A 120 21.71 7.86 14.81
C TYR A 120 20.76 8.45 15.86
N GLN A 121 19.45 8.32 15.68
CA GLN A 121 18.48 8.73 16.70
C GLN A 121 18.64 7.93 18.00
N ARG A 122 18.87 6.62 17.93
CA ARG A 122 19.14 5.81 19.11
C ARG A 122 20.47 6.20 19.78
N ASP A 123 21.51 6.42 18.99
CA ASP A 123 22.82 6.80 19.49
C ASP A 123 22.77 8.16 20.25
N VAL A 124 22.05 9.13 19.69
CA VAL A 124 21.82 10.43 20.36
C VAL A 124 21.02 10.23 21.65
N ALA A 125 19.93 9.47 21.60
CA ALA A 125 19.12 9.19 22.79
C ALA A 125 19.87 8.41 23.88
N ALA A 126 20.88 7.62 23.50
CA ALA A 126 21.78 6.91 24.43
C ALA A 126 22.94 7.77 24.94
N GLY A 127 23.03 9.07 24.56
CA GLY A 127 24.09 9.97 25.00
C GLY A 127 25.46 9.73 24.34
N LEU A 128 25.52 8.95 23.25
CA LEU A 128 26.80 8.61 22.62
C LEU A 128 27.44 9.84 21.97
N TRP A 129 26.66 10.77 21.46
CA TRP A 129 27.19 12.02 20.93
C TRP A 129 27.66 12.97 22.04
N GLU A 130 26.91 13.07 23.11
CA GLU A 130 27.20 13.90 24.28
C GLU A 130 28.55 13.53 24.93
N ASN A 131 28.88 12.24 24.90
CA ASN A 131 30.13 11.68 25.40
C ASN A 131 31.22 11.48 24.33
N SER A 132 31.00 12.00 23.11
CA SER A 132 31.99 11.88 22.04
C SER A 132 33.19 12.80 22.30
N PRO A 133 34.43 12.33 22.08
CA PRO A 133 35.60 13.19 22.15
C PRO A 133 35.70 14.18 20.96
N PHE A 134 34.80 14.11 20.00
CA PHE A 134 34.76 14.91 18.78
C PHE A 134 33.46 15.72 18.70
N PHE A 135 33.43 16.74 17.84
CA PHE A 135 32.22 17.54 17.59
C PHE A 135 31.08 16.73 16.98
N CYS A 136 31.35 15.54 16.48
CA CYS A 136 30.39 14.64 15.85
C CYS A 136 30.48 13.22 16.45
N HIS A 137 29.46 12.41 16.13
CA HIS A 137 29.44 10.99 16.38
C HIS A 137 29.30 10.24 15.05
N LEU A 138 30.27 9.41 14.69
CA LEU A 138 30.29 8.58 13.48
C LEU A 138 29.99 7.13 13.87
N GLY A 139 28.72 6.76 13.82
CA GLY A 139 28.23 5.40 14.14
C GLY A 139 28.01 4.57 12.87
N ALA A 140 26.76 4.29 12.55
CA ALA A 140 26.40 3.49 11.39
C ALA A 140 26.76 4.21 10.05
N PRO A 141 27.20 3.46 9.01
CA PRO A 141 27.61 4.04 7.74
C PRO A 141 26.42 4.72 7.03
N MET A 142 26.63 5.94 6.56
CA MET A 142 25.67 6.69 5.74
C MET A 142 26.05 6.59 4.27
N ARG A 143 25.05 6.53 3.40
CA ARG A 143 25.21 6.46 1.96
C ARG A 143 24.40 7.54 1.27
N ASP A 144 24.95 8.12 0.20
CA ASP A 144 24.23 9.07 -0.64
C ASP A 144 23.34 8.35 -1.65
N LEU A 145 22.30 9.04 -2.12
CA LEU A 145 21.43 8.56 -3.21
C LEU A 145 22.03 8.83 -4.58
N ASN A 146 22.82 9.90 -4.72
CA ASN A 146 23.44 10.28 -5.98
C ASN A 146 24.25 9.14 -6.59
N GLY A 147 23.99 8.83 -7.86
CA GLY A 147 24.65 7.76 -8.61
C GLY A 147 24.22 6.33 -8.25
N LYS A 148 23.35 6.15 -7.24
CA LYS A 148 22.78 4.85 -6.88
C LYS A 148 21.70 4.44 -7.86
N THR A 149 21.49 3.13 -8.00
CA THR A 149 20.46 2.56 -8.87
C THR A 149 19.22 2.18 -8.07
N LEU A 150 18.08 2.73 -8.46
CA LEU A 150 16.75 2.32 -7.99
C LEU A 150 16.08 1.44 -9.03
N ALA A 151 15.80 0.18 -8.69
CA ALA A 151 14.98 -0.70 -9.50
C ALA A 151 13.52 -0.66 -9.01
N ILE A 152 12.59 -0.35 -9.91
CA ILE A 152 11.16 -0.22 -9.64
C ILE A 152 10.41 -1.37 -10.30
N PHE A 153 9.76 -2.19 -9.49
CA PHE A 153 8.89 -3.28 -9.93
C PHE A 153 7.43 -2.77 -9.99
N GLY A 154 6.98 -2.46 -11.20
CA GLY A 154 5.68 -1.84 -11.47
C GLY A 154 5.78 -0.40 -11.96
N ARG A 155 5.57 -0.17 -13.27
CA ARG A 155 5.63 1.13 -13.97
C ARG A 155 4.25 1.82 -14.03
N GLY A 156 3.44 1.65 -12.96
CA GLY A 156 2.18 2.38 -12.76
C GLY A 156 2.40 3.83 -12.30
N ASN A 157 1.33 4.51 -11.90
CA ASN A 157 1.41 5.91 -11.46
C ASN A 157 2.38 6.09 -10.28
N ILE A 158 2.26 5.25 -9.22
CA ILE A 158 3.15 5.30 -8.05
C ILE A 158 4.61 5.11 -8.47
N GLY A 159 4.90 4.07 -9.27
CA GLY A 159 6.27 3.80 -9.71
C GLY A 159 6.86 4.93 -10.56
N LYS A 160 6.06 5.57 -11.41
CA LYS A 160 6.48 6.74 -12.20
C LYS A 160 6.75 7.97 -11.32
N THR A 161 5.90 8.22 -10.34
CA THR A 161 6.09 9.31 -9.38
C THR A 161 7.35 9.11 -8.55
N LEU A 162 7.55 7.89 -8.02
CA LEU A 162 8.77 7.53 -7.29
C LEU A 162 10.03 7.66 -8.17
N ALA A 163 9.95 7.29 -9.45
CA ALA A 163 11.04 7.47 -10.40
C ALA A 163 11.43 8.94 -10.56
N ALA A 164 10.44 9.85 -10.67
CA ALA A 164 10.69 11.28 -10.77
C ALA A 164 11.39 11.84 -9.52
N TYR A 165 10.98 11.41 -8.32
CA TYR A 165 11.65 11.80 -7.07
C TYR A 165 13.10 11.31 -7.03
N ALA A 166 13.32 10.04 -7.36
CA ALA A 166 14.65 9.44 -7.37
C ALA A 166 15.59 10.13 -8.38
N GLN A 167 15.09 10.48 -9.57
CA GLN A 167 15.83 11.23 -10.60
C GLN A 167 16.22 12.63 -10.13
N ALA A 168 15.34 13.33 -9.39
CA ALA A 168 15.65 14.63 -8.78
C ALA A 168 16.81 14.52 -7.78
N PHE A 169 16.98 13.36 -7.13
CA PHE A 169 18.12 13.04 -6.27
C PHE A 169 19.29 12.41 -7.01
N LYS A 170 19.30 12.49 -8.34
CA LYS A 170 20.39 12.02 -9.24
C LYS A 170 20.65 10.51 -9.15
N MET A 171 19.60 9.72 -8.85
CA MET A 171 19.66 8.27 -8.94
C MET A 171 19.50 7.81 -10.39
N ASN A 172 20.10 6.66 -10.70
CA ASN A 172 19.79 5.90 -11.90
C ASN A 172 18.51 5.09 -11.66
N VAL A 173 17.49 5.25 -12.50
CA VAL A 173 16.22 4.54 -12.34
C VAL A 173 16.06 3.52 -13.45
N VAL A 174 15.75 2.27 -13.10
CA VAL A 174 15.40 1.20 -14.01
C VAL A 174 14.03 0.61 -13.64
N PHE A 175 13.22 0.26 -14.64
CA PHE A 175 11.98 -0.48 -14.44
C PHE A 175 12.22 -1.95 -14.71
N ALA A 176 11.84 -2.80 -13.77
CA ALA A 176 12.02 -4.24 -13.87
C ALA A 176 10.88 -4.89 -14.65
N GLU A 177 11.22 -5.82 -15.55
CA GLU A 177 10.27 -6.70 -16.21
C GLU A 177 9.71 -7.73 -15.24
N HIS A 178 8.63 -8.40 -15.62
CA HIS A 178 8.04 -9.48 -14.85
C HIS A 178 9.02 -10.64 -14.65
N LYS A 179 8.98 -11.27 -13.48
CA LYS A 179 9.70 -12.52 -13.23
C LYS A 179 9.25 -13.57 -14.27
N HIS A 180 10.20 -14.28 -14.86
CA HIS A 180 9.95 -15.28 -15.91
C HIS A 180 9.39 -14.74 -17.24
N ALA A 181 9.50 -13.44 -17.51
CA ALA A 181 9.15 -12.90 -18.83
C ALA A 181 10.00 -13.51 -19.93
N GLN A 182 9.39 -13.86 -21.06
CA GLN A 182 10.09 -14.44 -22.22
C GLN A 182 10.89 -13.41 -23.02
N SER A 183 10.57 -12.13 -22.84
CA SER A 183 11.23 -11.00 -23.46
C SER A 183 11.18 -9.77 -22.58
N VAL A 184 12.13 -8.88 -22.76
CA VAL A 184 12.18 -7.59 -22.03
C VAL A 184 11.56 -6.53 -22.92
N ARG A 185 10.56 -5.82 -22.40
CA ARG A 185 9.90 -4.70 -23.09
C ARG A 185 10.82 -3.49 -23.20
N ASP A 186 10.56 -2.65 -24.21
CA ASP A 186 11.30 -1.39 -24.34
C ASP A 186 11.16 -0.49 -23.10
N GLY A 187 12.28 0.06 -22.65
CA GLY A 187 12.34 0.86 -21.41
C GLY A 187 12.25 0.08 -20.11
N TYR A 188 12.47 -1.25 -20.16
CA TYR A 188 12.62 -2.12 -18.99
C TYR A 188 13.98 -2.82 -19.02
N VAL A 189 14.42 -3.33 -17.90
CA VAL A 189 15.51 -4.30 -17.77
C VAL A 189 14.94 -5.65 -17.31
N SER A 190 15.66 -6.73 -17.48
CA SER A 190 15.21 -8.04 -17.02
C SER A 190 15.03 -8.04 -15.49
N PHE A 191 14.19 -8.94 -14.99
CA PHE A 191 13.97 -9.11 -13.55
C PHE A 191 15.28 -9.33 -12.79
N ASP A 192 16.11 -10.26 -13.29
CA ASP A 192 17.39 -10.62 -12.69
C ASP A 192 18.41 -9.48 -12.73
N GLU A 193 18.45 -8.73 -13.84
CA GLU A 193 19.32 -7.55 -13.95
C GLU A 193 18.90 -6.47 -12.95
N ALA A 194 17.60 -6.21 -12.80
CA ALA A 194 17.07 -5.28 -11.83
C ALA A 194 17.49 -5.65 -10.40
N ILE A 195 17.36 -6.94 -10.02
CA ILE A 195 17.75 -7.43 -8.68
C ILE A 195 19.25 -7.25 -8.44
N ARG A 196 20.09 -7.64 -9.41
CA ARG A 196 21.55 -7.62 -9.23
C ARG A 196 22.17 -6.22 -9.31
N SER A 197 21.61 -5.34 -10.13
CA SER A 197 22.16 -4.00 -10.34
C SER A 197 21.74 -2.96 -9.34
N ALA A 198 20.63 -3.20 -8.62
CA ALA A 198 20.02 -2.21 -7.74
C ALA A 198 20.78 -2.00 -6.42
N ASP A 199 20.90 -0.75 -6.02
CA ASP A 199 21.22 -0.35 -4.64
C ASP A 199 19.93 -0.25 -3.79
N VAL A 200 18.80 0.02 -4.45
CA VAL A 200 17.47 0.01 -3.84
C VAL A 200 16.49 -0.69 -4.78
N VAL A 201 15.71 -1.60 -4.24
CA VAL A 201 14.58 -2.28 -4.91
C VAL A 201 13.28 -1.73 -4.31
N SER A 202 12.34 -1.28 -5.15
CA SER A 202 11.01 -0.82 -4.72
C SER A 202 9.91 -1.60 -5.43
N LEU A 203 9.00 -2.17 -4.64
CA LEU A 203 7.89 -2.99 -5.12
C LEU A 203 6.62 -2.14 -5.18
N ASN A 204 6.09 -1.94 -6.40
CA ASN A 204 4.91 -1.13 -6.69
C ASN A 204 3.95 -1.87 -7.64
N CYS A 205 4.03 -3.20 -7.67
CA CYS A 205 3.18 -4.07 -8.49
C CYS A 205 2.06 -4.71 -7.65
N PRO A 206 0.97 -5.19 -8.28
CA PRO A 206 -0.08 -5.91 -7.58
C PRO A 206 0.40 -7.30 -7.12
N LEU A 207 -0.25 -7.82 -6.07
CA LEU A 207 -0.14 -9.20 -5.67
C LEU A 207 -1.04 -10.06 -6.55
N THR A 208 -0.45 -11.02 -7.24
CA THR A 208 -1.11 -12.03 -8.08
C THR A 208 -0.46 -13.38 -7.83
N PRO A 209 -1.01 -14.50 -8.33
CA PRO A 209 -0.31 -15.79 -8.24
C PRO A 209 1.11 -15.77 -8.83
N GLN A 210 1.37 -14.91 -9.83
CA GLN A 210 2.68 -14.78 -10.47
C GLN A 210 3.66 -13.89 -9.71
N THR A 211 3.16 -13.01 -8.84
CA THR A 211 3.99 -12.11 -8.04
C THR A 211 4.06 -12.50 -6.55
N ALA A 212 3.32 -13.52 -6.14
CA ALA A 212 3.38 -14.05 -4.79
C ALA A 212 4.80 -14.56 -4.50
N ASN A 213 5.40 -14.07 -3.39
CA ASN A 213 6.76 -14.36 -2.96
C ASN A 213 7.80 -14.20 -4.10
N MET A 214 7.58 -13.22 -5.00
CA MET A 214 8.50 -13.00 -6.12
C MET A 214 9.90 -12.60 -5.66
N ILE A 215 10.03 -12.05 -4.47
CA ILE A 215 11.30 -11.82 -3.77
C ILE A 215 11.37 -12.82 -2.61
N GLY A 216 12.10 -13.88 -2.81
CA GLY A 216 12.40 -14.90 -1.83
C GLY A 216 13.90 -14.96 -1.52
N GLU A 217 14.34 -16.06 -0.90
CA GLU A 217 15.73 -16.26 -0.51
C GLU A 217 16.70 -16.12 -1.70
N ALA A 218 16.35 -16.71 -2.84
CA ALA A 218 17.20 -16.69 -4.04
C ALA A 218 17.40 -15.26 -4.60
N GLU A 219 16.37 -14.43 -4.59
CA GLU A 219 16.46 -13.05 -5.03
C GLU A 219 17.21 -12.19 -4.01
N LEU A 220 16.96 -12.37 -2.73
CA LEU A 220 17.67 -11.67 -1.66
C LEU A 220 19.17 -11.96 -1.69
N GLN A 221 19.56 -13.20 -2.01
CA GLN A 221 20.97 -13.58 -2.19
C GLN A 221 21.63 -12.94 -3.42
N GLN A 222 20.85 -12.58 -4.45
CA GLN A 222 21.36 -11.93 -5.66
C GLN A 222 21.44 -10.41 -5.53
N MET A 223 20.78 -9.81 -4.54
CA MET A 223 20.87 -8.37 -4.30
C MET A 223 22.29 -7.98 -3.88
N LYS A 224 22.68 -6.74 -4.21
CA LYS A 224 23.99 -6.22 -3.76
C LYS A 224 24.10 -6.27 -2.24
N PRO A 225 25.29 -6.58 -1.71
CA PRO A 225 25.56 -6.36 -0.29
C PRO A 225 25.22 -4.92 0.11
N GLY A 226 24.42 -4.77 1.17
CA GLY A 226 23.97 -3.46 1.61
C GLY A 226 22.82 -2.84 0.81
N ALA A 227 22.25 -3.53 -0.20
CA ALA A 227 21.04 -3.06 -0.89
C ALA A 227 19.84 -2.91 0.05
N ILE A 228 18.88 -2.08 -0.34
CA ILE A 228 17.66 -1.81 0.44
C ILE A 228 16.45 -2.32 -0.34
N LEU A 229 15.51 -2.97 0.36
CA LEU A 229 14.23 -3.41 -0.18
C LEU A 229 13.08 -2.59 0.40
N ILE A 230 12.27 -1.96 -0.47
CA ILE A 230 11.10 -1.16 -0.08
C ILE A 230 9.83 -1.83 -0.63
N ASN A 231 8.84 -2.04 0.23
CA ASN A 231 7.53 -2.57 -0.15
C ASN A 231 6.38 -1.72 0.43
N CYS A 232 5.85 -0.82 -0.41
CA CYS A 232 4.60 -0.10 -0.17
C CYS A 232 3.47 -0.58 -1.11
N GLY A 233 3.66 -1.73 -1.76
CA GLY A 233 2.70 -2.32 -2.68
C GLY A 233 1.71 -3.24 -2.00
N ARG A 234 2.09 -4.49 -1.77
CA ARG A 234 1.27 -5.50 -1.10
C ARG A 234 2.14 -6.44 -0.27
N GLY A 235 1.65 -6.85 0.90
CA GLY A 235 2.19 -8.01 1.60
C GLY A 235 2.10 -9.26 0.72
N GLY A 236 2.96 -10.25 0.97
CA GLY A 236 3.02 -11.46 0.15
C GLY A 236 3.78 -11.33 -1.19
N LEU A 237 4.24 -10.13 -1.59
CA LEU A 237 5.23 -9.98 -2.68
C LEU A 237 6.60 -10.48 -2.28
N VAL A 238 6.89 -10.50 -0.98
CA VAL A 238 8.16 -10.89 -0.40
C VAL A 238 7.92 -12.03 0.59
N ASP A 239 8.79 -13.02 0.60
CA ASP A 239 8.87 -13.98 1.69
C ASP A 239 9.44 -13.28 2.94
N GLU A 240 8.55 -12.99 3.88
CA GLU A 240 8.89 -12.23 5.10
C GLU A 240 9.88 -12.98 6.01
N ALA A 241 9.86 -14.32 6.02
CA ALA A 241 10.78 -15.11 6.81
C ALA A 241 12.20 -15.10 6.20
N ALA A 242 12.29 -15.25 4.88
CA ALA A 242 13.56 -15.13 4.15
C ALA A 242 14.14 -13.71 4.28
N LEU A 243 13.29 -12.66 4.24
CA LEU A 243 13.73 -11.29 4.45
C LEU A 243 14.32 -11.07 5.85
N VAL A 244 13.67 -11.58 6.90
CA VAL A 244 14.22 -11.50 8.27
C VAL A 244 15.58 -12.17 8.37
N ALA A 245 15.74 -13.33 7.74
CA ALA A 245 17.04 -14.02 7.69
C ALA A 245 18.09 -13.17 6.97
N ALA A 246 17.78 -12.66 5.78
CA ALA A 246 18.69 -11.83 5.00
C ALA A 246 19.15 -10.55 5.74
N LEU A 247 18.23 -9.90 6.46
CA LEU A 247 18.53 -8.73 7.29
C LEU A 247 19.43 -9.08 8.49
N LYS A 248 19.15 -10.19 9.19
CA LYS A 248 19.94 -10.65 10.34
C LYS A 248 21.36 -11.03 9.99
N TYR A 249 21.54 -11.67 8.84
CA TYR A 249 22.87 -12.08 8.36
C TYR A 249 23.61 -11.00 7.58
N GLY A 250 23.01 -9.80 7.42
CA GLY A 250 23.63 -8.70 6.69
C GLY A 250 23.74 -8.92 5.19
N GLN A 251 22.94 -9.84 4.62
CA GLN A 251 22.87 -10.10 3.19
C GLN A 251 22.42 -8.85 2.43
N ILE A 252 21.43 -8.12 2.99
CA ILE A 252 21.02 -6.82 2.52
C ILE A 252 21.13 -5.77 3.63
N GLY A 253 21.25 -4.50 3.27
CA GLY A 253 21.51 -3.40 4.20
C GLY A 253 20.30 -2.97 5.01
N GLY A 254 19.08 -3.16 4.50
CA GLY A 254 17.87 -2.75 5.21
C GLY A 254 16.60 -3.02 4.41
N ALA A 255 15.46 -2.88 5.09
CA ALA A 255 14.15 -2.99 4.46
C ALA A 255 13.15 -1.99 5.05
N GLY A 256 12.25 -1.48 4.19
CA GLY A 256 11.12 -0.61 4.56
C GLY A 256 9.81 -1.21 4.05
N PHE A 257 8.89 -1.47 4.97
CA PHE A 257 7.62 -2.15 4.67
C PHE A 257 6.44 -1.38 5.26
N ASP A 258 5.48 -1.03 4.41
CA ASP A 258 4.21 -0.47 4.84
C ASP A 258 3.09 -1.52 4.88
N VAL A 259 3.36 -2.71 4.34
CA VAL A 259 2.36 -3.77 4.13
C VAL A 259 2.88 -5.12 4.64
N LEU A 260 1.96 -5.97 5.13
CA LEU A 260 2.25 -7.31 5.64
C LEU A 260 1.39 -8.36 4.92
N THR A 261 1.83 -9.62 4.97
CA THR A 261 1.08 -10.74 4.35
C THR A 261 -0.31 -10.90 4.94
N GLN A 262 -0.47 -10.67 6.25
CA GLN A 262 -1.78 -10.62 6.92
C GLN A 262 -1.95 -9.28 7.61
N GLU A 263 -3.05 -8.60 7.33
CA GLU A 263 -3.39 -7.28 7.89
C GLU A 263 -4.84 -7.27 8.41
N PRO A 264 -5.07 -6.86 9.67
CA PRO A 264 -4.07 -6.61 10.70
C PRO A 264 -3.36 -7.90 11.14
N PRO A 265 -2.10 -7.85 11.61
CA PRO A 265 -1.30 -9.02 11.96
C PRO A 265 -1.65 -9.59 13.36
N ARG A 266 -2.89 -10.03 13.56
CA ARG A 266 -3.43 -10.49 14.87
C ARG A 266 -2.67 -11.69 15.43
N ASP A 267 -2.22 -12.60 14.55
CA ASP A 267 -1.45 -13.79 14.94
C ASP A 267 0.07 -13.54 15.00
N GLY A 268 0.45 -12.28 14.84
CA GLY A 268 1.83 -11.85 14.76
C GLY A 268 2.40 -11.94 13.33
N ASN A 269 3.60 -11.40 13.16
CA ASN A 269 4.27 -11.35 11.86
C ASN A 269 5.79 -11.44 12.07
N PRO A 270 6.57 -12.14 11.21
CA PRO A 270 8.02 -12.24 11.31
C PRO A 270 8.73 -10.89 11.37
N LEU A 271 8.32 -9.91 10.54
CA LEU A 271 8.95 -8.58 10.50
C LEU A 271 8.76 -7.83 11.83
N LEU A 272 7.57 -7.89 12.42
CA LEU A 272 7.27 -7.24 13.70
C LEU A 272 8.01 -7.88 14.87
N LYS A 273 8.20 -9.22 14.85
CA LYS A 273 8.93 -9.96 15.88
C LYS A 273 10.44 -9.76 15.79
N ALA A 274 10.96 -9.45 14.62
CA ALA A 274 12.41 -9.38 14.35
C ALA A 274 13.10 -8.23 15.10
N ARG A 275 12.44 -7.09 15.30
CA ARG A 275 12.96 -5.88 15.98
C ARG A 275 14.37 -5.48 15.52
N LEU A 276 14.61 -5.53 14.21
CA LEU A 276 15.93 -5.27 13.63
C LEU A 276 16.15 -3.76 13.45
N PRO A 277 17.36 -3.25 13.67
CA PRO A 277 17.68 -1.83 13.57
C PRO A 277 17.63 -1.29 12.13
N ASN A 278 17.77 -2.18 11.14
CA ASN A 278 17.75 -1.90 9.71
C ASN A 278 16.41 -2.27 9.04
N LEU A 279 15.34 -2.41 9.84
CA LEU A 279 13.98 -2.66 9.36
C LEU A 279 13.05 -1.56 9.84
N ILE A 280 12.35 -0.93 8.89
CA ILE A 280 11.26 0.02 9.14
C ILE A 280 9.95 -0.66 8.75
N VAL A 281 8.98 -0.70 9.66
CA VAL A 281 7.62 -1.16 9.37
C VAL A 281 6.65 -0.07 9.76
N THR A 282 5.74 0.28 8.85
CA THR A 282 4.62 1.19 9.11
C THR A 282 3.29 0.46 8.91
N PRO A 283 2.21 0.86 9.59
CA PRO A 283 0.98 0.06 9.65
C PRO A 283 0.01 0.36 8.49
N HIS A 284 0.44 0.18 7.24
CA HIS A 284 -0.31 0.37 6.00
C HIS A 284 -0.89 1.79 5.88
N ILE A 285 -0.03 2.79 6.07
CA ILE A 285 -0.38 4.22 6.08
C ILE A 285 0.25 5.02 4.94
N ALA A 286 0.96 4.39 4.02
CA ALA A 286 1.61 5.10 2.91
C ALA A 286 0.62 5.94 2.08
N TRP A 287 -0.65 5.54 2.03
CA TRP A 287 -1.73 6.25 1.35
C TRP A 287 -2.34 7.40 2.15
N ALA A 288 -2.09 7.49 3.46
CA ALA A 288 -2.91 8.22 4.43
C ALA A 288 -2.43 9.65 4.72
N SER A 289 -1.77 10.33 3.75
CA SER A 289 -1.56 11.77 3.90
C SER A 289 -2.91 12.49 3.98
N GLN A 290 -2.96 13.64 4.65
CA GLN A 290 -4.18 14.42 4.79
C GLN A 290 -4.77 14.78 3.42
N GLU A 291 -3.92 15.14 2.47
CA GLU A 291 -4.30 15.48 1.10
C GLU A 291 -4.85 14.27 0.35
N ALA A 292 -4.20 13.12 0.43
CA ALA A 292 -4.65 11.88 -0.22
C ALA A 292 -5.97 11.40 0.39
N ALA A 293 -6.12 11.45 1.70
CA ALA A 293 -7.35 11.07 2.38
C ALA A 293 -8.52 12.00 2.03
N ASN A 294 -8.28 13.31 1.86
CA ASN A 294 -9.29 14.24 1.38
C ASN A 294 -9.67 13.95 -0.09
N ARG A 295 -8.69 13.75 -0.98
CA ARG A 295 -8.96 13.37 -2.39
C ARG A 295 -9.75 12.06 -2.48
N LEU A 296 -9.42 11.07 -1.64
CA LEU A 296 -10.18 9.82 -1.57
C LEU A 296 -11.65 10.09 -1.25
N PHE A 297 -11.90 10.93 -0.25
CA PHE A 297 -13.25 11.27 0.18
C PHE A 297 -14.03 12.04 -0.90
N ASP A 298 -13.38 12.99 -1.61
CA ASP A 298 -13.99 13.71 -2.72
C ASP A 298 -14.37 12.75 -3.86
N ILE A 299 -13.46 11.84 -4.26
CA ILE A 299 -13.76 10.84 -5.29
C ILE A 299 -14.89 9.89 -4.86
N LEU A 300 -14.99 9.55 -3.57
CA LEU A 300 -16.09 8.75 -3.04
C LEU A 300 -17.43 9.44 -3.25
N LEU A 301 -17.54 10.71 -2.86
CA LEU A 301 -18.76 11.50 -3.06
C LEU A 301 -19.11 11.60 -4.55
N ASP A 302 -18.13 11.91 -5.39
CA ASP A 302 -18.30 12.01 -6.84
C ASP A 302 -18.78 10.67 -7.46
N ASN A 303 -18.18 9.55 -7.07
CA ASN A 303 -18.59 8.22 -7.56
C ASN A 303 -20.06 7.94 -7.24
N ILE A 304 -20.50 8.25 -6.02
CA ILE A 304 -21.87 7.98 -5.59
C ILE A 304 -22.85 8.95 -6.27
N ASN A 305 -22.53 10.25 -6.34
CA ASN A 305 -23.36 11.25 -7.01
C ASN A 305 -23.53 10.92 -8.51
N HIS A 306 -22.45 10.58 -9.20
CA HIS A 306 -22.47 10.17 -10.61
C HIS A 306 -23.27 8.88 -10.83
N PHE A 307 -23.14 7.89 -9.94
CA PHE A 307 -23.93 6.68 -10.02
C PHE A 307 -25.44 6.97 -9.93
N VAL A 308 -25.85 7.77 -8.96
CA VAL A 308 -27.27 8.12 -8.76
C VAL A 308 -27.80 9.00 -9.91
N ALA A 309 -26.96 9.82 -10.52
CA ALA A 309 -27.29 10.62 -11.70
C ALA A 309 -27.36 9.78 -13.01
N GLY A 310 -27.09 8.45 -12.96
CA GLY A 310 -27.12 7.56 -14.12
C GLY A 310 -25.87 7.62 -15.02
N ASN A 311 -24.79 8.20 -14.53
CA ASN A 311 -23.51 8.31 -15.23
C ASN A 311 -22.36 7.73 -14.38
N PRO A 312 -22.36 6.43 -14.05
CA PRO A 312 -21.42 5.82 -13.12
C PRO A 312 -19.98 5.90 -13.62
N GLN A 313 -19.04 6.08 -12.68
CA GLN A 313 -17.61 6.14 -12.94
C GLN A 313 -16.84 5.21 -12.00
N ASN A 314 -15.58 4.90 -12.33
CA ASN A 314 -14.69 4.03 -11.55
C ASN A 314 -15.28 2.64 -11.22
N LEU A 315 -16.14 2.11 -12.10
CA LEU A 315 -16.67 0.75 -11.95
C LEU A 315 -15.57 -0.30 -12.10
N VAL A 316 -15.80 -1.45 -11.43
CA VAL A 316 -14.91 -2.62 -11.39
C VAL A 316 -15.49 -3.77 -12.19
#